data_ab0c7d433c073b1c8177d6e15810fec7
#
_entry.id   ab0c7d433c073b1c8177d6e15810fec7
#
_cell.length_a   1.000
_cell.length_b   1.000
_cell.length_c   1.000
_cell.angle_alpha   90.00
_cell.angle_beta   90.00
_cell.angle_gamma   90.00
#
_symmetry.space_group_name_H-M   'P 1'
#
loop_
_entity.id
_entity.type
_entity.pdbx_description
1 polymer ?
#
loop_
_entity_poly.entity_id
_entity_poly.type
_entity_poly.pdbx_seq_one_letter_code
_entity_poly.pdbx_strand_id
1 'polypeptide(L)'
;MIVGARREDRIKSLAAEIAGTAIPLDVTSDNSVAEFAAQVPSCAVLVNNAGGAFGLDPVGSADVGEWRAMYEVNVLGTVRMTKALLPALVASGRGHIVLMGSIAGRVVYEGGGGYTAAKHATAAVAETLRLELVGEPVRITEIAPGMVKTEEFALVRFGGDEARAAAVYAGVEEPLTADDVADCVGWCVSRPAHVNIDLLVVKPLAQAAPYKVHRTTS
;
A
#
# COMPACT_ATOMS: atom_id res chain seq x y z
N MET A 1 13.51 -11.16 8.19
CA MET A 1 12.66 -10.19 7.45
C MET A 1 13.41 -8.87 7.31
N ILE A 2 13.24 -8.14 6.19
CA ILE A 2 13.82 -6.80 6.02
C ILE A 2 12.69 -5.79 6.05
N VAL A 3 12.85 -4.70 6.78
CA VAL A 3 11.89 -3.58 6.84
C VAL A 3 12.57 -2.31 6.35
N GLY A 4 11.91 -1.61 5.41
CA GLY A 4 12.41 -0.39 4.80
C GLY A 4 11.42 0.75 4.93
N ALA A 5 11.85 1.90 5.46
CA ALA A 5 11.09 3.15 5.48
C ALA A 5 12.03 4.34 5.74
N ARG A 6 11.48 5.56 5.64
CA ARG A 6 12.21 6.82 5.88
C ARG A 6 12.51 7.08 7.36
N ARG A 7 11.68 6.60 8.28
CA ARG A 7 11.82 6.82 9.73
C ARG A 7 12.66 5.71 10.34
N GLU A 8 13.95 5.95 10.42
CA GLU A 8 14.93 4.96 10.87
C GLU A 8 14.69 4.44 12.29
N ASP A 9 14.29 5.30 13.21
CA ASP A 9 13.97 4.94 14.58
C ASP A 9 12.84 3.90 14.65
N ARG A 10 11.78 4.10 13.88
CA ARG A 10 10.63 3.18 13.83
C ARG A 10 10.98 1.85 13.19
N ILE A 11 11.70 1.84 12.07
CA ILE A 11 12.09 0.57 11.45
C ILE A 11 13.12 -0.20 12.28
N LYS A 12 13.99 0.49 13.03
CA LYS A 12 14.92 -0.15 13.98
C LYS A 12 14.16 -0.80 15.14
N SER A 13 13.16 -0.12 15.71
CA SER A 13 12.32 -0.69 16.76
C SER A 13 11.56 -1.93 16.26
N LEU A 14 10.89 -1.82 15.13
CA LEU A 14 10.17 -2.94 14.53
C LEU A 14 11.11 -4.11 14.17
N ALA A 15 12.28 -3.82 13.59
CA ALA A 15 13.24 -4.86 13.24
C ALA A 15 13.73 -5.62 14.48
N ALA A 16 13.93 -4.94 15.61
CA ALA A 16 14.30 -5.58 16.88
C ALA A 16 13.18 -6.50 17.39
N GLU A 17 11.93 -6.07 17.30
CA GLU A 17 10.75 -6.84 17.74
C GLU A 17 10.58 -8.14 16.94
N ILE A 18 10.76 -8.08 15.61
CA ILE A 18 10.54 -9.21 14.70
C ILE A 18 11.83 -10.00 14.39
N ALA A 19 12.93 -9.72 15.06
CA ALA A 19 14.27 -10.28 14.75
C ALA A 19 14.63 -10.09 13.26
N GLY A 20 14.33 -8.93 12.70
CA GLY A 20 14.56 -8.54 11.32
C GLY A 20 15.74 -7.60 11.13
N THR A 21 15.86 -7.04 9.93
CA THR A 21 16.87 -6.03 9.55
C THR A 21 16.19 -4.75 9.13
N ALA A 22 16.59 -3.62 9.69
CA ALA A 22 16.15 -2.30 9.29
C ALA A 22 17.11 -1.70 8.25
N ILE A 23 16.59 -1.25 7.11
CA ILE A 23 17.37 -0.57 6.07
C ILE A 23 16.61 0.72 5.70
N PRO A 24 17.23 1.91 5.81
CA PRO A 24 16.60 3.15 5.37
C PRO A 24 16.13 3.09 3.92
N LEU A 25 14.93 3.58 3.65
CA LEU A 25 14.35 3.54 2.31
C LEU A 25 13.41 4.71 2.07
N ASP A 26 13.68 5.46 1.01
CA ASP A 26 12.73 6.36 0.39
C ASP A 26 12.40 5.85 -1.03
N VAL A 27 11.19 5.33 -1.21
CA VAL A 27 10.73 4.78 -2.49
C VAL A 27 10.58 5.83 -3.60
N THR A 28 10.64 7.13 -3.24
CA THR A 28 10.60 8.24 -4.19
C THR A 28 11.99 8.61 -4.74
N SER A 29 13.05 7.99 -4.22
CA SER A 29 14.45 8.23 -4.62
C SER A 29 15.05 7.00 -5.29
N ASP A 30 15.45 7.12 -6.55
CA ASP A 30 16.11 6.05 -7.30
C ASP A 30 17.40 5.58 -6.60
N ASN A 31 18.18 6.52 -6.04
CA ASN A 31 19.42 6.20 -5.31
C ASN A 31 19.11 5.39 -4.03
N SER A 32 18.12 5.84 -3.23
CA SER A 32 17.74 5.14 -2.01
C SER A 32 17.24 3.72 -2.29
N VAL A 33 16.46 3.55 -3.37
CA VAL A 33 15.99 2.23 -3.80
C VAL A 33 17.16 1.34 -4.24
N ALA A 34 18.12 1.87 -4.98
CA ALA A 34 19.31 1.12 -5.41
C ALA A 34 20.18 0.69 -4.22
N GLU A 35 20.43 1.60 -3.27
CA GLU A 35 21.18 1.32 -2.03
C GLU A 35 20.48 0.28 -1.15
N PHE A 36 19.15 0.36 -1.05
CA PHE A 36 18.34 -0.62 -0.34
C PHE A 36 18.45 -2.00 -1.01
N ALA A 37 18.22 -2.07 -2.32
CA ALA A 37 18.24 -3.32 -3.07
C ALA A 37 19.60 -4.03 -3.04
N ALA A 38 20.71 -3.26 -3.04
CA ALA A 38 22.07 -3.79 -2.93
C ALA A 38 22.32 -4.51 -1.59
N GLN A 39 21.54 -4.20 -0.55
CA GLN A 39 21.64 -4.83 0.78
C GLN A 39 20.66 -6.01 0.96
N VAL A 40 19.83 -6.31 -0.06
CA VAL A 40 18.87 -7.43 -0.01
C VAL A 40 19.46 -8.63 -0.75
N PRO A 41 20.03 -9.61 -0.04
CA PRO A 41 20.74 -10.74 -0.68
C PRO A 41 19.79 -11.72 -1.36
N SER A 42 18.53 -11.77 -0.95
CA SER A 42 17.48 -12.61 -1.53
C SER A 42 16.10 -12.04 -1.20
N CYS A 43 15.14 -12.25 -2.09
CA CYS A 43 13.76 -11.82 -1.89
C CYS A 43 12.80 -12.87 -2.42
N ALA A 44 11.99 -13.45 -1.53
CA ALA A 44 10.89 -14.33 -1.93
C ALA A 44 9.54 -13.62 -1.87
N VAL A 45 9.40 -12.60 -1.02
CA VAL A 45 8.16 -11.79 -0.89
C VAL A 45 8.52 -10.32 -0.83
N LEU A 46 7.95 -9.53 -1.71
CA LEU A 46 8.01 -8.06 -1.69
C LEU A 46 6.62 -7.51 -1.38
N VAL A 47 6.49 -6.78 -0.28
CA VAL A 47 5.25 -6.05 0.04
C VAL A 47 5.46 -4.56 -0.25
N ASN A 48 4.90 -4.08 -1.34
CA ASN A 48 4.86 -2.66 -1.68
C ASN A 48 3.76 -1.97 -0.86
N ASN A 49 4.09 -1.62 0.37
CA ASN A 49 3.16 -1.00 1.32
C ASN A 49 3.28 0.53 1.37
N ALA A 50 4.43 1.08 1.00
CA ALA A 50 4.63 2.53 1.01
C ALA A 50 3.59 3.24 0.14
N GLY A 51 2.91 4.24 0.71
CA GLY A 51 1.86 4.98 0.06
C GLY A 51 1.22 5.98 0.99
N GLY A 52 0.34 6.82 0.46
CA GLY A 52 -0.39 7.81 1.25
C GLY A 52 -1.39 8.60 0.41
N ALA A 53 -2.17 9.41 1.09
CA ALA A 53 -3.12 10.34 0.51
C ALA A 53 -2.88 11.74 1.06
N PHE A 54 -3.11 12.77 0.25
CA PHE A 54 -3.03 14.17 0.64
C PHE A 54 -4.32 14.87 0.19
N GLY A 55 -4.86 15.72 1.06
CA GLY A 55 -6.04 16.53 0.79
C GLY A 55 -7.33 15.76 0.47
N LEU A 56 -8.38 16.54 0.27
CA LEU A 56 -9.72 16.13 -0.19
C LEU A 56 -10.35 17.23 -1.03
N ASP A 57 -9.55 17.97 -1.80
CA ASP A 57 -10.03 19.11 -2.55
C ASP A 57 -10.67 18.67 -3.88
N PRO A 58 -11.75 19.33 -4.30
CA PRO A 58 -12.28 19.16 -5.63
C PRO A 58 -11.22 19.43 -6.71
N VAL A 59 -11.30 18.75 -7.85
CA VAL A 59 -10.30 18.86 -8.93
C VAL A 59 -10.05 20.32 -9.35
N GLY A 60 -11.08 21.17 -9.33
CA GLY A 60 -10.96 22.57 -9.72
C GLY A 60 -10.12 23.46 -8.79
N SER A 61 -9.87 23.00 -7.54
CA SER A 61 -9.08 23.72 -6.52
C SER A 61 -7.91 22.91 -5.99
N ALA A 62 -7.70 21.69 -6.49
CA ALA A 62 -6.70 20.78 -5.98
C ALA A 62 -5.27 21.25 -6.29
N ASP A 63 -4.36 21.02 -5.34
CA ASP A 63 -2.92 21.22 -5.56
C ASP A 63 -2.35 20.08 -6.43
N VAL A 64 -1.84 20.45 -7.61
CA VAL A 64 -1.17 19.50 -8.52
C VAL A 64 0.13 18.93 -7.90
N GLY A 65 0.77 19.66 -7.00
CA GLY A 65 1.93 19.17 -6.25
C GLY A 65 1.58 17.97 -5.36
N GLU A 66 0.43 18.01 -4.66
CA GLU A 66 -0.07 16.89 -3.89
C GLU A 66 -0.41 15.67 -4.77
N TRP A 67 -1.00 15.91 -5.96
CA TRP A 67 -1.27 14.83 -6.91
C TRP A 67 0.01 14.16 -7.38
N ARG A 68 1.04 14.95 -7.71
CA ARG A 68 2.36 14.42 -8.07
C ARG A 68 2.97 13.61 -6.95
N ALA A 69 2.92 14.12 -5.72
CA ALA A 69 3.44 13.41 -4.55
C ALA A 69 2.70 12.09 -4.29
N MET A 70 1.37 12.06 -4.45
CA MET A 70 0.59 10.82 -4.35
C MET A 70 0.96 9.82 -5.46
N TYR A 71 1.12 10.29 -6.70
CA TYR A 71 1.54 9.41 -7.79
C TYR A 71 2.96 8.89 -7.59
N GLU A 72 3.87 9.76 -7.16
CA GLU A 72 5.27 9.44 -6.90
C GLU A 72 5.41 8.30 -5.89
N VAL A 73 4.76 8.42 -4.73
CA VAL A 73 4.92 7.40 -3.69
C VAL A 73 4.12 6.13 -3.96
N ASN A 74 2.86 6.23 -4.43
CA ASN A 74 1.98 5.08 -4.59
C ASN A 74 2.27 4.27 -5.86
N VAL A 75 2.66 4.95 -6.95
CA VAL A 75 2.82 4.33 -8.27
C VAL A 75 4.30 4.15 -8.60
N LEU A 76 5.05 5.25 -8.73
CA LEU A 76 6.45 5.18 -9.15
C LEU A 76 7.32 4.49 -8.10
N GLY A 77 7.05 4.70 -6.81
CA GLY A 77 7.70 3.97 -5.72
C GLY A 77 7.50 2.46 -5.81
N THR A 78 6.25 2.03 -6.10
CA THR A 78 5.93 0.61 -6.33
C THR A 78 6.69 0.05 -7.53
N VAL A 79 6.75 0.80 -8.64
CA VAL A 79 7.48 0.39 -9.86
C VAL A 79 8.98 0.28 -9.60
N ARG A 80 9.59 1.27 -8.91
CA ARG A 80 11.02 1.25 -8.57
C ARG A 80 11.39 0.03 -7.73
N MET A 81 10.65 -0.20 -6.65
CA MET A 81 10.91 -1.33 -5.74
C MET A 81 10.73 -2.67 -6.45
N THR A 82 9.66 -2.80 -7.23
CA THR A 82 9.41 -4.00 -8.02
C THR A 82 10.55 -4.24 -9.00
N LYS A 83 10.93 -3.25 -9.80
CA LYS A 83 12.03 -3.34 -10.77
C LYS A 83 13.35 -3.72 -10.11
N ALA A 84 13.67 -3.12 -8.96
CA ALA A 84 14.94 -3.36 -8.27
C ALA A 84 15.05 -4.77 -7.69
N LEU A 85 13.94 -5.34 -7.19
CA LEU A 85 13.94 -6.66 -6.52
C LEU A 85 13.42 -7.80 -7.40
N LEU A 86 12.91 -7.53 -8.62
CA LEU A 86 12.38 -8.55 -9.52
C LEU A 86 13.40 -9.67 -9.81
N PRO A 87 14.68 -9.39 -10.09
CA PRO A 87 15.65 -10.47 -10.32
C PRO A 87 15.78 -11.43 -9.11
N ALA A 88 15.77 -10.89 -7.88
CA ALA A 88 15.84 -11.70 -6.66
C ALA A 88 14.55 -12.51 -6.43
N LEU A 89 13.38 -11.92 -6.77
CA LEU A 89 12.08 -12.60 -6.70
C LEU A 89 12.02 -13.79 -7.67
N VAL A 90 12.43 -13.60 -8.93
CA VAL A 90 12.50 -14.68 -9.93
C VAL A 90 13.50 -15.75 -9.47
N ALA A 91 14.70 -15.36 -9.04
CA ALA A 91 15.73 -16.28 -8.57
C ALA A 91 15.30 -17.11 -7.35
N SER A 92 14.32 -16.65 -6.57
CA SER A 92 13.79 -17.40 -5.43
C SER A 92 13.02 -18.67 -5.83
N GLY A 93 12.58 -18.78 -7.08
CA GLY A 93 11.75 -19.87 -7.60
C GLY A 93 10.31 -19.89 -7.04
N ARG A 94 9.96 -18.93 -6.18
CA ARG A 94 8.65 -18.79 -5.53
C ARG A 94 8.32 -17.33 -5.15
N GLY A 95 8.67 -16.41 -6.03
CA GLY A 95 8.48 -14.99 -5.81
C GLY A 95 7.03 -14.62 -5.55
N HIS A 96 6.80 -13.58 -4.76
CA HIS A 96 5.47 -13.01 -4.57
C HIS A 96 5.58 -11.49 -4.39
N ILE A 97 4.93 -10.74 -5.25
CA ILE A 97 4.78 -9.29 -5.15
C ILE A 97 3.38 -8.99 -4.62
N VAL A 98 3.31 -8.32 -3.49
CA VAL A 98 2.06 -7.82 -2.91
C VAL A 98 2.03 -6.30 -3.06
N LEU A 99 0.99 -5.78 -3.69
CA LEU A 99 0.77 -4.35 -3.84
C LEU A 99 -0.35 -3.90 -2.89
N MET A 100 -0.07 -2.89 -2.09
CA MET A 100 -1.08 -2.28 -1.24
C MET A 100 -1.92 -1.28 -2.04
N GLY A 101 -3.00 -1.80 -2.63
CA GLY A 101 -4.02 -1.04 -3.32
C GLY A 101 -4.98 -0.29 -2.39
N SER A 102 -6.22 -0.16 -2.81
CA SER A 102 -7.35 0.38 -2.04
C SER A 102 -8.64 0.15 -2.81
N ILE A 103 -9.79 0.15 -2.13
CA ILE A 103 -11.08 0.28 -2.82
C ILE A 103 -11.17 1.60 -3.62
N ALA A 104 -10.39 2.62 -3.28
CA ALA A 104 -10.20 3.85 -4.04
C ALA A 104 -9.53 3.65 -5.40
N GLY A 105 -8.90 2.48 -5.64
CA GLY A 105 -8.42 2.04 -6.95
C GLY A 105 -9.47 1.34 -7.81
N ARG A 106 -10.71 1.24 -7.32
CA ARG A 106 -11.84 0.57 -7.99
C ARG A 106 -13.07 1.48 -8.13
N VAL A 107 -13.22 2.42 -7.19
CA VAL A 107 -14.36 3.33 -7.15
C VAL A 107 -13.87 4.73 -6.78
N VAL A 108 -14.28 5.72 -7.56
CA VAL A 108 -13.96 7.14 -7.31
C VAL A 108 -14.94 7.77 -6.31
N TYR A 109 -14.54 8.86 -5.68
CA TYR A 109 -15.39 9.66 -4.79
C TYR A 109 -14.98 11.14 -4.82
N GLU A 110 -15.90 12.00 -4.47
CA GLU A 110 -15.67 13.45 -4.43
C GLU A 110 -14.50 13.84 -3.53
N GLY A 111 -13.68 14.78 -3.97
CA GLY A 111 -12.48 15.22 -3.25
C GLY A 111 -11.33 14.19 -3.24
N GLY A 112 -11.57 12.97 -3.68
CA GLY A 112 -10.56 11.90 -3.70
C GLY A 112 -9.74 11.82 -4.98
N GLY A 113 -9.83 12.79 -5.89
CA GLY A 113 -9.33 12.70 -7.26
C GLY A 113 -7.89 12.23 -7.38
N GLY A 114 -6.94 12.88 -6.71
CA GLY A 114 -5.52 12.52 -6.77
C GLY A 114 -5.23 11.12 -6.21
N TYR A 115 -5.83 10.79 -5.06
CA TYR A 115 -5.64 9.49 -4.45
C TYR A 115 -6.29 8.36 -5.26
N THR A 116 -7.52 8.57 -5.76
CA THR A 116 -8.19 7.56 -6.59
C THR A 116 -7.44 7.33 -7.90
N ALA A 117 -6.95 8.39 -8.55
CA ALA A 117 -6.13 8.27 -9.75
C ALA A 117 -4.84 7.44 -9.48
N ALA A 118 -4.12 7.75 -8.38
CA ALA A 118 -2.92 7.00 -8.01
C ALA A 118 -3.24 5.52 -7.72
N LYS A 119 -4.33 5.22 -6.99
CA LYS A 119 -4.69 3.83 -6.67
C LYS A 119 -5.25 3.05 -7.86
N HIS A 120 -5.94 3.69 -8.81
CA HIS A 120 -6.27 3.06 -10.09
C HIS A 120 -5.01 2.73 -10.90
N ALA A 121 -4.02 3.65 -10.91
CA ALA A 121 -2.74 3.38 -11.56
C ALA A 121 -1.98 2.22 -10.86
N THR A 122 -2.00 2.13 -9.52
CA THR A 122 -1.41 0.99 -8.79
C THR A 122 -2.09 -0.33 -9.19
N ALA A 123 -3.41 -0.34 -9.32
CA ALA A 123 -4.16 -1.51 -9.80
C ALA A 123 -3.75 -1.92 -11.23
N ALA A 124 -3.62 -0.94 -12.13
CA ALA A 124 -3.15 -1.18 -13.49
C ALA A 124 -1.72 -1.76 -13.51
N VAL A 125 -0.81 -1.29 -12.64
CA VAL A 125 0.53 -1.87 -12.49
C VAL A 125 0.44 -3.34 -12.06
N ALA A 126 -0.42 -3.69 -11.09
CA ALA A 126 -0.60 -5.08 -10.66
C ALA A 126 -1.09 -5.98 -11.81
N GLU A 127 -2.07 -5.51 -12.58
CA GLU A 127 -2.60 -6.24 -13.73
C GLU A 127 -1.56 -6.41 -14.84
N THR A 128 -0.79 -5.35 -15.13
CA THR A 128 0.30 -5.39 -16.12
C THR A 128 1.38 -6.39 -15.72
N LEU A 129 1.81 -6.37 -14.44
CA LEU A 129 2.82 -7.32 -13.94
C LEU A 129 2.36 -8.78 -14.09
N ARG A 130 1.07 -9.09 -13.92
CA ARG A 130 0.55 -10.45 -14.14
C ARG A 130 0.69 -10.89 -15.60
N LEU A 131 0.49 -9.97 -16.54
CA LEU A 131 0.65 -10.27 -17.98
C LEU A 131 2.12 -10.45 -18.35
N GLU A 132 2.99 -9.56 -17.85
CA GLU A 132 4.42 -9.54 -18.20
C GLU A 132 5.20 -10.69 -17.56
N LEU A 133 4.78 -11.15 -16.37
CA LEU A 133 5.47 -12.21 -15.61
C LEU A 133 4.82 -13.59 -15.76
N VAL A 134 3.90 -13.75 -16.71
CA VAL A 134 3.33 -15.07 -17.02
C VAL A 134 4.44 -16.03 -17.46
N GLY A 135 4.56 -17.18 -16.78
CA GLY A 135 5.65 -18.14 -17.02
C GLY A 135 6.84 -17.99 -16.06
N GLU A 136 6.98 -16.84 -15.37
CA GLU A 136 7.95 -16.67 -14.31
C GLU A 136 7.42 -17.20 -12.96
N PRO A 137 8.28 -17.67 -12.05
CA PRO A 137 7.85 -18.22 -10.75
C PRO A 137 7.52 -17.10 -9.75
N VAL A 138 6.69 -16.12 -10.16
CA VAL A 138 6.34 -14.94 -9.38
C VAL A 138 4.83 -14.73 -9.36
N ARG A 139 4.24 -14.71 -8.18
CA ARG A 139 2.82 -14.37 -7.97
C ARG A 139 2.65 -12.86 -7.79
N ILE A 140 1.50 -12.33 -8.18
CA ILE A 140 1.17 -10.92 -8.04
C ILE A 140 -0.19 -10.80 -7.34
N THR A 141 -0.22 -10.16 -6.18
CA THR A 141 -1.45 -9.93 -5.42
C THR A 141 -1.65 -8.45 -5.16
N GLU A 142 -2.83 -7.94 -5.44
CA GLU A 142 -3.27 -6.64 -4.93
C GLU A 142 -4.18 -6.85 -3.71
N ILE A 143 -3.84 -6.22 -2.59
CA ILE A 143 -4.74 -6.10 -1.45
C ILE A 143 -5.40 -4.72 -1.54
N ALA A 144 -6.73 -4.69 -1.58
CA ALA A 144 -7.50 -3.45 -1.74
C ALA A 144 -8.38 -3.18 -0.49
N PRO A 145 -7.81 -2.60 0.58
CA PRO A 145 -8.54 -2.30 1.79
C PRO A 145 -9.55 -1.17 1.59
N GLY A 146 -10.62 -1.22 2.39
CA GLY A 146 -11.53 -0.11 2.61
C GLY A 146 -11.02 0.83 3.71
N MET A 147 -11.92 1.21 4.62
CA MET A 147 -11.61 2.09 5.73
C MET A 147 -10.80 1.35 6.79
N VAL A 148 -9.52 1.68 6.87
CA VAL A 148 -8.59 1.17 7.90
C VAL A 148 -8.27 2.30 8.86
N LYS A 149 -8.49 2.11 10.14
CA LYS A 149 -8.08 3.05 11.18
C LYS A 149 -6.64 2.76 11.58
N THR A 150 -5.73 3.62 11.12
CA THR A 150 -4.33 3.62 11.52
C THR A 150 -4.01 4.92 12.25
N GLU A 151 -2.89 4.95 12.96
CA GLU A 151 -2.45 6.14 13.70
C GLU A 151 -2.20 7.35 12.80
N GLU A 152 -1.79 7.15 11.55
CA GLU A 152 -1.20 8.21 10.74
C GLU A 152 -1.91 8.50 9.41
N PHE A 153 -2.58 7.53 8.78
CA PHE A 153 -3.07 7.72 7.41
C PHE A 153 -3.99 8.94 7.27
N ALA A 154 -4.99 9.06 8.16
CA ALA A 154 -5.89 10.20 8.14
C ALA A 154 -5.18 11.48 8.60
N LEU A 155 -4.30 11.39 9.60
CA LEU A 155 -3.55 12.54 10.11
C LEU A 155 -2.63 13.15 9.04
N VAL A 156 -1.87 12.32 8.33
CA VAL A 156 -1.01 12.75 7.21
C VAL A 156 -1.84 13.32 6.07
N ARG A 157 -2.98 12.70 5.76
CA ARG A 157 -3.89 13.17 4.70
C ARG A 157 -4.37 14.61 4.93
N PHE A 158 -4.59 14.99 6.18
CA PHE A 158 -5.10 16.30 6.56
C PHE A 158 -4.01 17.22 7.14
N GLY A 159 -2.73 16.96 6.82
CA GLY A 159 -1.63 17.84 7.23
C GLY A 159 -1.47 17.99 8.75
N GLY A 160 -1.85 16.99 9.53
CA GLY A 160 -1.78 17.01 11.00
C GLY A 160 -3.06 17.49 11.69
N ASP A 161 -4.14 17.78 10.96
CA ASP A 161 -5.44 18.16 11.56
C ASP A 161 -6.12 16.93 12.20
N GLU A 162 -5.96 16.82 13.52
CA GLU A 162 -6.50 15.71 14.32
C GLU A 162 -8.03 15.66 14.29
N ALA A 163 -8.71 16.82 14.25
CA ALA A 163 -10.17 16.87 14.24
C ALA A 163 -10.73 16.32 12.92
N ARG A 164 -10.15 16.72 11.78
CA ARG A 164 -10.51 16.17 10.47
C ARG A 164 -10.16 14.70 10.36
N ALA A 165 -9.02 14.28 10.90
CA ALA A 165 -8.59 12.88 10.90
C ALA A 165 -9.58 12.00 11.71
N ALA A 166 -9.97 12.44 12.90
CA ALA A 166 -10.94 11.75 13.74
C ALA A 166 -12.33 11.66 13.09
N ALA A 167 -12.77 12.73 12.40
CA ALA A 167 -14.06 12.79 11.72
C ALA A 167 -14.23 11.72 10.63
N VAL A 168 -13.13 11.22 10.04
CA VAL A 168 -13.17 10.12 9.07
C VAL A 168 -13.85 8.88 9.66
N TYR A 169 -13.59 8.58 10.92
CA TYR A 169 -14.04 7.38 11.60
C TYR A 169 -15.26 7.59 12.50
N ALA A 170 -15.75 8.83 12.62
CA ALA A 170 -16.88 9.16 13.49
C ALA A 170 -18.12 8.33 13.16
N GLY A 171 -18.72 7.69 14.17
CA GLY A 171 -19.89 6.84 14.04
C GLY A 171 -19.67 5.49 13.34
N VAL A 172 -18.44 5.16 12.95
CA VAL A 172 -18.10 3.82 12.44
C VAL A 172 -17.68 2.96 13.61
N GLU A 173 -18.47 1.96 13.93
CA GLU A 173 -18.28 1.13 15.14
C GLU A 173 -16.99 0.33 15.10
N GLU A 174 -16.71 -0.35 14.01
CA GLU A 174 -15.53 -1.20 13.82
C GLU A 174 -14.90 -0.97 12.44
N PRO A 175 -14.08 0.09 12.26
CA PRO A 175 -13.25 0.20 11.08
C PRO A 175 -12.19 -0.91 11.09
N LEU A 176 -11.68 -1.32 9.91
CA LEU A 176 -10.54 -2.25 9.87
C LEU A 176 -9.35 -1.68 10.63
N THR A 177 -8.56 -2.58 11.19
CA THR A 177 -7.25 -2.29 11.79
C THR A 177 -6.12 -2.63 10.82
N ALA A 178 -4.89 -2.23 11.15
CA ALA A 178 -3.71 -2.64 10.42
C ALA A 178 -3.51 -4.17 10.46
N ASP A 179 -3.85 -4.79 11.59
CA ASP A 179 -3.73 -6.24 11.78
C ASP A 179 -4.69 -7.03 10.88
N ASP A 180 -5.94 -6.56 10.69
CA ASP A 180 -6.88 -7.18 9.74
C ASP A 180 -6.32 -7.21 8.31
N VAL A 181 -5.65 -6.13 7.91
CA VAL A 181 -5.01 -6.06 6.58
C VAL A 181 -3.76 -6.93 6.52
N ALA A 182 -2.95 -6.94 7.58
CA ALA A 182 -1.77 -7.78 7.67
C ALA A 182 -2.12 -9.28 7.62
N ASP A 183 -3.21 -9.69 8.28
CA ASP A 183 -3.70 -11.07 8.21
C ASP A 183 -4.10 -11.45 6.78
N CYS A 184 -4.77 -10.57 6.05
CA CYS A 184 -5.07 -10.77 4.62
C CYS A 184 -3.79 -10.96 3.78
N VAL A 185 -2.75 -10.16 4.03
CA VAL A 185 -1.43 -10.33 3.36
C VAL A 185 -0.83 -11.68 3.71
N GLY A 186 -0.80 -12.04 5.00
CA GLY A 186 -0.30 -13.33 5.49
C GLY A 186 -1.02 -14.52 4.87
N TRP A 187 -2.34 -14.43 4.77
CA TRP A 187 -3.14 -15.46 4.12
C TRP A 187 -2.80 -15.59 2.63
N CYS A 188 -2.71 -14.51 1.87
CA CYS A 188 -2.33 -14.56 0.45
C CYS A 188 -0.93 -15.16 0.25
N VAL A 189 0.04 -14.72 1.05
CA VAL A 189 1.44 -15.16 0.96
C VAL A 189 1.58 -16.66 1.27
N SER A 190 0.79 -17.18 2.22
CA SER A 190 0.82 -18.58 2.63
C SER A 190 0.16 -19.56 1.64
N ARG A 191 -0.45 -19.10 0.54
CA ARG A 191 -1.01 -20.02 -0.45
C ARG A 191 0.08 -20.79 -1.18
N PRO A 192 -0.20 -22.01 -1.67
CA PRO A 192 0.73 -22.79 -2.49
C PRO A 192 1.24 -21.98 -3.69
N ALA A 193 2.49 -22.22 -4.11
CA ALA A 193 3.15 -21.40 -5.14
C ALA A 193 2.42 -21.33 -6.49
N HIS A 194 1.62 -22.35 -6.82
CA HIS A 194 0.80 -22.37 -8.05
C HIS A 194 -0.54 -21.64 -7.92
N VAL A 195 -0.88 -21.13 -6.72
CA VAL A 195 -2.12 -20.40 -6.46
C VAL A 195 -1.82 -18.90 -6.38
N ASN A 196 -2.28 -18.15 -7.37
CA ASN A 196 -2.22 -16.69 -7.38
C ASN A 196 -3.57 -16.12 -6.94
N ILE A 197 -3.56 -15.25 -5.94
CA ILE A 197 -4.71 -14.43 -5.58
C ILE A 197 -4.51 -13.07 -6.24
N ASP A 198 -5.24 -12.80 -7.29
CA ASP A 198 -5.05 -11.58 -8.08
C ASP A 198 -5.42 -10.32 -7.31
N LEU A 199 -6.57 -10.38 -6.64
CA LEU A 199 -7.15 -9.26 -5.91
C LEU A 199 -7.87 -9.77 -4.67
N LEU A 200 -7.59 -9.14 -3.54
CA LEU A 200 -8.34 -9.33 -2.31
C LEU A 200 -8.88 -7.96 -1.86
N VAL A 201 -10.21 -7.81 -1.89
CA VAL A 201 -10.90 -6.62 -1.40
C VAL A 201 -11.41 -6.89 0.00
N VAL A 202 -10.99 -6.10 0.98
CA VAL A 202 -11.43 -6.20 2.37
C VAL A 202 -11.98 -4.86 2.85
N LYS A 203 -13.15 -4.88 3.48
CA LYS A 203 -13.83 -3.68 3.98
C LYS A 203 -14.42 -3.96 5.36
N PRO A 204 -14.52 -2.95 6.23
CA PRO A 204 -15.33 -3.11 7.44
C PRO A 204 -16.79 -3.41 7.05
N LEU A 205 -17.49 -4.15 7.87
CA LEU A 205 -18.89 -4.49 7.64
C LEU A 205 -19.77 -3.27 7.38
N ALA A 206 -19.45 -2.15 8.05
CA ALA A 206 -20.14 -0.87 7.91
C ALA A 206 -19.92 -0.17 6.55
N GLN A 207 -18.98 -0.63 5.71
CA GLN A 207 -18.62 0.08 4.48
C GLN A 207 -19.02 -0.69 3.21
N ALA A 208 -19.95 -0.14 2.44
CA ALA A 208 -20.32 -0.68 1.12
C ALA A 208 -19.43 -0.10 -0.01
N ALA A 209 -19.12 1.22 0.03
CA ALA A 209 -18.30 1.93 -0.94
C ALA A 209 -17.50 3.05 -0.24
N PRO A 210 -16.51 3.69 -0.89
CA PRO A 210 -15.79 4.80 -0.28
C PRO A 210 -16.71 5.93 0.23
N TYR A 211 -17.81 6.17 -0.46
CA TYR A 211 -18.81 7.20 -0.15
C TYR A 211 -20.07 6.68 0.55
N LYS A 212 -20.15 5.37 0.83
CA LYS A 212 -21.32 4.76 1.49
C LYS A 212 -20.89 3.93 2.69
N VAL A 213 -20.97 4.57 3.84
CA VAL A 213 -20.61 3.99 5.14
C VAL A 213 -21.78 4.15 6.10
N HIS A 214 -22.15 3.06 6.77
CA HIS A 214 -23.11 3.13 7.88
C HIS A 214 -22.43 3.80 9.08
N ARG A 215 -23.12 4.79 9.65
CA ARG A 215 -22.63 5.51 10.84
C ARG A 215 -23.74 5.51 11.88
N THR A 216 -23.42 5.11 13.08
CA THR A 216 -24.32 5.24 14.22
C THR A 216 -24.37 6.73 14.63
N THR A 217 -25.58 7.26 14.78
CA THR A 217 -25.76 8.57 15.42
C THR A 217 -25.64 8.37 16.93
N SER A 218 -24.60 8.94 17.53
CA SER A 218 -24.51 9.10 18.99
C SER A 218 -25.48 10.17 19.46
#